data_ae4b952b15c95035843e56a4c1844b35
#
_entry.id   ae4b952b15c95035843e56a4c1844b35
#
_cell.length_a   1.000
_cell.length_b   1.000
_cell.length_c   1.000
_cell.angle_alpha   90.00
_cell.angle_beta   90.00
_cell.angle_gamma   90.00
#
_symmetry.space_group_name_H-M   'P 1'
#
loop_
_entity.id
_entity.type
_entity.pdbx_description
1 polymer ?
#
loop_
_entity_poly.entity_id
_entity_poly.type
_entity_poly.pdbx_seq_one_letter_code
_entity_poly.pdbx_strand_id
1 'polypeptide(L)'
;MLLKGKVAVVTGAASIRGIGKAVARAFAAHGARVAILDLDADAAAAAAADIGPGHLGLACDVTSKPACEHAARVVLEALGQVDVLVNNAGITQPLRLIDITPADYEAVTDVSLRGTLYMSQALIPHMRGRKTGSIVCLSSVSAQRGGGIFGGPHYSAAKAGVLGLAKAMARELGPDNVRVNAIAPGLIETDITGDKLTSALRAEILKGIPLNRLGQTADVANACLFLASDMSSYLTGITLDVNGGMLIH
;
A
#
# COMPACT_ATOMS: atom_id res chain seq x y z
N MET A 1 21.67 -6.02 2.18
CA MET A 1 20.36 -5.91 2.86
C MET A 1 19.99 -4.44 2.96
N LEU A 2 18.97 -4.00 2.23
CA LEU A 2 18.59 -2.58 2.12
C LEU A 2 17.86 -2.02 3.34
N LEU A 3 17.25 -2.89 4.16
CA LEU A 3 16.43 -2.51 5.33
C LEU A 3 16.95 -3.13 6.63
N LYS A 4 18.25 -3.48 6.71
CA LYS A 4 18.83 -4.07 7.92
C LYS A 4 18.59 -3.19 9.15
N GLY A 5 17.99 -3.77 10.19
CA GLY A 5 17.70 -3.08 11.45
C GLY A 5 16.50 -2.10 11.40
N LYS A 6 15.81 -1.97 10.27
CA LYS A 6 14.58 -1.19 10.13
C LYS A 6 13.37 -1.97 10.61
N VAL A 7 12.33 -1.25 11.00
CA VAL A 7 11.00 -1.78 11.30
C VAL A 7 10.00 -1.20 10.32
N ALA A 8 9.20 -2.06 9.70
CA ALA A 8 8.20 -1.66 8.73
C ALA A 8 6.79 -2.11 9.16
N VAL A 9 5.82 -1.25 8.95
CA VAL A 9 4.39 -1.54 9.09
C VAL A 9 3.77 -1.64 7.69
N VAL A 10 3.03 -2.71 7.41
CA VAL A 10 2.32 -2.91 6.13
C VAL A 10 0.86 -3.21 6.41
N THR A 11 -0.06 -2.36 5.92
CA THR A 11 -1.50 -2.54 6.10
C THR A 11 -2.11 -3.38 4.97
N GLY A 12 -3.16 -4.18 5.25
CA GLY A 12 -3.81 -5.04 4.27
C GLY A 12 -2.86 -6.10 3.70
N ALA A 13 -2.09 -6.78 4.56
CA ALA A 13 -0.97 -7.60 4.13
C ALA A 13 -1.11 -9.10 4.46
N ALA A 14 -2.31 -9.57 4.85
CA ALA A 14 -2.54 -10.99 5.16
C ALA A 14 -2.90 -11.84 3.92
N SER A 15 -3.45 -11.26 2.86
CA SER A 15 -3.83 -11.98 1.64
C SER A 15 -2.64 -12.70 0.99
N ILE A 16 -2.80 -14.00 0.70
CA ILE A 16 -1.70 -14.90 0.27
C ILE A 16 -1.05 -14.41 -1.02
N ARG A 17 -1.84 -13.98 -2.01
CA ARG A 17 -1.37 -13.45 -3.29
C ARG A 17 -1.50 -11.92 -3.36
N GLY A 18 -1.54 -11.25 -2.20
CA GLY A 18 -1.67 -9.81 -2.10
C GLY A 18 -0.34 -9.07 -2.26
N ILE A 19 -0.43 -7.82 -2.73
CA ILE A 19 0.72 -6.91 -2.82
C ILE A 19 1.34 -6.72 -1.42
N GLY A 20 0.52 -6.49 -0.39
CA GLY A 20 0.99 -6.24 0.97
C GLY A 20 1.85 -7.38 1.51
N LYS A 21 1.45 -8.65 1.30
CA LYS A 21 2.26 -9.82 1.71
C LYS A 21 3.56 -9.93 0.93
N ALA A 22 3.55 -9.63 -0.36
CA ALA A 22 4.78 -9.61 -1.17
C ALA A 22 5.75 -8.52 -0.69
N VAL A 23 5.24 -7.33 -0.32
CA VAL A 23 6.02 -6.26 0.29
C VAL A 23 6.63 -6.71 1.62
N ALA A 24 5.82 -7.31 2.51
CA ALA A 24 6.27 -7.81 3.80
C ALA A 24 7.40 -8.83 3.65
N ARG A 25 7.27 -9.79 2.72
CA ARG A 25 8.32 -10.78 2.41
C ARG A 25 9.58 -10.13 1.86
N ALA A 26 9.46 -9.19 0.93
CA ALA A 26 10.61 -8.48 0.37
C ALA A 26 11.35 -7.69 1.45
N PHE A 27 10.64 -7.01 2.33
CA PHE A 27 11.24 -6.24 3.42
C PHE A 27 11.95 -7.13 4.43
N ALA A 28 11.33 -8.26 4.82
CA ALA A 28 11.95 -9.25 5.70
C ALA A 28 13.22 -9.85 5.08
N ALA A 29 13.19 -10.23 3.79
CA ALA A 29 14.35 -10.73 3.06
C ALA A 29 15.50 -9.71 2.99
N HIS A 30 15.17 -8.41 3.08
CA HIS A 30 16.16 -7.33 3.14
C HIS A 30 16.50 -6.85 4.57
N GLY A 31 16.10 -7.62 5.60
CA GLY A 31 16.57 -7.46 6.98
C GLY A 31 15.70 -6.55 7.84
N ALA A 32 14.49 -6.19 7.39
CA ALA A 32 13.53 -5.50 8.24
C ALA A 32 12.80 -6.46 9.18
N ARG A 33 12.42 -5.99 10.37
CA ARG A 33 11.31 -6.57 11.12
C ARG A 33 10.01 -5.95 10.60
N VAL A 34 8.98 -6.77 10.39
CA VAL A 34 7.74 -6.34 9.75
C VAL A 34 6.55 -6.57 10.67
N ALA A 35 5.71 -5.55 10.81
CA ALA A 35 4.36 -5.69 11.38
C ALA A 35 3.34 -5.73 10.23
N ILE A 36 2.60 -6.82 10.15
CA ILE A 36 1.49 -7.04 9.21
C ILE A 36 0.21 -6.66 9.92
N LEU A 37 -0.51 -5.68 9.37
CA LEU A 37 -1.82 -5.26 9.87
C LEU A 37 -2.90 -5.66 8.87
N ASP A 38 -3.96 -6.33 9.35
CA ASP A 38 -5.12 -6.70 8.54
C ASP A 38 -6.37 -6.74 9.40
N LEU A 39 -7.56 -6.85 8.81
CA LEU A 39 -8.82 -6.97 9.56
C LEU A 39 -8.87 -8.25 10.39
N ASP A 40 -8.39 -9.36 9.82
CA ASP A 40 -8.39 -10.68 10.44
C ASP A 40 -7.09 -10.91 11.22
N ALA A 41 -7.21 -11.02 12.54
CA ALA A 41 -6.09 -11.25 13.46
C ALA A 41 -5.32 -12.53 13.16
N ASP A 42 -6.05 -13.63 12.90
CA ASP A 42 -5.46 -14.94 12.66
C ASP A 42 -4.72 -14.98 11.32
N ALA A 43 -5.32 -14.38 10.28
CA ALA A 43 -4.68 -14.25 8.98
C ALA A 43 -3.42 -13.36 9.06
N ALA A 44 -3.46 -12.27 9.82
CA ALA A 44 -2.30 -11.40 10.03
C ALA A 44 -1.17 -12.13 10.77
N ALA A 45 -1.51 -12.86 11.84
CA ALA A 45 -0.55 -13.66 12.61
C ALA A 45 0.06 -14.79 11.76
N ALA A 46 -0.76 -15.52 10.99
CA ALA A 46 -0.28 -16.54 10.06
C ALA A 46 0.62 -15.97 8.97
N ALA A 47 0.28 -14.79 8.44
CA ALA A 47 1.10 -14.12 7.42
C ALA A 47 2.46 -13.67 7.99
N ALA A 48 2.51 -13.21 9.24
CA ALA A 48 3.75 -12.85 9.93
C ALA A 48 4.61 -14.09 10.24
N ALA A 49 4.01 -15.18 10.69
CA ALA A 49 4.72 -16.44 10.93
C ALA A 49 5.34 -17.02 9.64
N ASP A 50 4.63 -16.92 8.51
CA ASP A 50 5.08 -17.41 7.20
C ASP A 50 6.32 -16.68 6.65
N ILE A 51 6.55 -15.43 7.03
CA ILE A 51 7.77 -14.68 6.63
C ILE A 51 8.94 -14.88 7.58
N GLY A 52 8.76 -15.58 8.70
CA GLY A 52 9.81 -15.98 9.63
C GLY A 52 9.65 -15.41 11.04
N PRO A 53 10.60 -15.69 11.92
CA PRO A 53 10.56 -15.23 13.31
C PRO A 53 10.86 -13.73 13.43
N GLY A 54 10.34 -13.10 14.49
CA GLY A 54 10.60 -11.69 14.82
C GLY A 54 9.70 -10.69 14.08
N HIS A 55 8.72 -11.18 13.34
CA HIS A 55 7.68 -10.37 12.71
C HIS A 55 6.40 -10.38 13.56
N LEU A 56 5.51 -9.43 13.35
CA LEU A 56 4.29 -9.25 14.13
C LEU A 56 3.07 -9.21 13.22
N GLY A 57 2.02 -9.95 13.58
CA GLY A 57 0.71 -9.87 12.92
C GLY A 57 -0.32 -9.34 13.90
N LEU A 58 -1.11 -8.34 13.51
CA LEU A 58 -2.11 -7.69 14.35
C LEU A 58 -3.40 -7.41 13.57
N ALA A 59 -4.53 -7.51 14.28
CA ALA A 59 -5.79 -6.97 13.76
C ALA A 59 -5.74 -5.44 13.72
N CYS A 60 -6.16 -4.86 12.61
CA CYS A 60 -6.35 -3.42 12.49
C CYS A 60 -7.37 -3.09 11.40
N ASP A 61 -8.52 -2.56 11.81
CA ASP A 61 -9.42 -1.89 10.90
C ASP A 61 -8.90 -0.47 10.62
N VAL A 62 -8.37 -0.24 9.43
CA VAL A 62 -7.81 1.06 9.05
C VAL A 62 -8.88 2.16 8.92
N THR A 63 -10.16 1.81 8.86
CA THR A 63 -11.27 2.78 8.85
C THR A 63 -11.56 3.35 10.24
N SER A 64 -11.01 2.72 11.29
CA SER A 64 -11.14 3.12 12.69
C SER A 64 -9.86 3.82 13.17
N LYS A 65 -9.95 5.13 13.43
CA LYS A 65 -8.80 5.88 13.97
C LYS A 65 -8.29 5.31 15.30
N PRO A 66 -9.15 4.95 16.28
CA PRO A 66 -8.69 4.32 17.51
C PRO A 66 -7.99 2.98 17.28
N ALA A 67 -8.42 2.18 16.30
CA ALA A 67 -7.76 0.92 15.96
C ALA A 67 -6.36 1.15 15.37
N CYS A 68 -6.20 2.15 14.51
CA CYS A 68 -4.89 2.55 13.97
C CYS A 68 -3.93 3.03 15.08
N GLU A 69 -4.41 3.86 16.01
CA GLU A 69 -3.63 4.35 17.14
C GLU A 69 -3.23 3.21 18.09
N HIS A 70 -4.15 2.28 18.34
CA HIS A 70 -3.85 1.07 19.13
C HIS A 70 -2.79 0.21 18.45
N ALA A 71 -2.96 -0.12 17.16
CA ALA A 71 -2.01 -0.93 16.41
C ALA A 71 -0.62 -0.29 16.37
N ALA A 72 -0.54 1.03 16.15
CA ALA A 72 0.72 1.77 16.17
C ALA A 72 1.43 1.65 17.53
N ARG A 73 0.69 1.81 18.65
CA ARG A 73 1.23 1.66 20.00
C ARG A 73 1.77 0.24 20.24
N VAL A 74 0.99 -0.79 19.92
CA VAL A 74 1.42 -2.20 20.09
C VAL A 74 2.69 -2.50 19.26
N VAL A 75 2.76 -2.01 18.02
CA VAL A 75 3.96 -2.18 17.19
C VAL A 75 5.17 -1.49 17.82
N LEU A 76 5.02 -0.27 18.32
CA LEU A 76 6.11 0.47 18.96
C LEU A 76 6.58 -0.20 20.26
N GLU A 77 5.66 -0.72 21.06
CA GLU A 77 5.98 -1.48 22.28
C GLU A 77 6.73 -2.79 21.97
N ALA A 78 6.27 -3.54 20.95
CA ALA A 78 6.84 -4.85 20.60
C ALA A 78 8.16 -4.75 19.79
N LEU A 79 8.26 -3.78 18.88
CA LEU A 79 9.38 -3.67 17.93
C LEU A 79 10.29 -2.46 18.20
N GLY A 80 9.93 -1.58 19.12
CA GLY A 80 10.74 -0.46 19.62
C GLY A 80 10.76 0.77 18.72
N GLN A 81 10.51 0.63 17.42
CA GLN A 81 10.51 1.74 16.46
C GLN A 81 9.66 1.41 15.23
N VAL A 82 9.37 2.43 14.42
CA VAL A 82 8.85 2.26 13.04
C VAL A 82 9.62 3.21 12.13
N ASP A 83 10.25 2.65 11.10
CA ASP A 83 11.03 3.40 10.09
C ASP A 83 10.27 3.53 8.77
N VAL A 84 9.40 2.56 8.47
CA VAL A 84 8.66 2.48 7.21
C VAL A 84 7.19 2.20 7.48
N LEU A 85 6.31 2.95 6.81
CA LEU A 85 4.89 2.65 6.71
C LEU A 85 4.53 2.41 5.25
N VAL A 86 3.88 1.28 4.96
CA VAL A 86 3.26 1.02 3.66
C VAL A 86 1.75 0.98 3.83
N ASN A 87 1.09 2.06 3.41
CA ASN A 87 -0.37 2.13 3.33
C ASN A 87 -0.83 1.36 2.09
N ASN A 88 -1.05 0.06 2.25
CA ASN A 88 -1.45 -0.84 1.17
C ASN A 88 -2.92 -1.24 1.25
N ALA A 89 -3.56 -1.21 2.41
CA ALA A 89 -4.97 -1.55 2.56
C ALA A 89 -5.85 -0.81 1.54
N GLY A 90 -6.74 -1.54 0.90
CA GLY A 90 -7.62 -0.98 -0.12
C GLY A 90 -8.57 -2.04 -0.66
N ILE A 91 -9.75 -1.61 -1.05
CA ILE A 91 -10.75 -2.44 -1.73
C ILE A 91 -11.15 -1.79 -3.04
N THR A 92 -11.66 -2.58 -3.95
CA THR A 92 -12.14 -2.12 -5.26
C THR A 92 -13.50 -2.72 -5.58
N GLN A 93 -14.32 -1.94 -6.29
CA GLN A 93 -15.62 -2.35 -6.77
C GLN A 93 -15.78 -1.88 -8.22
N PRO A 94 -16.09 -2.79 -9.18
CA PRO A 94 -16.24 -2.44 -10.60
C PRO A 94 -17.67 -1.98 -10.93
N LEU A 95 -18.22 -1.02 -10.16
CA LEU A 95 -19.55 -0.48 -10.35
C LEU A 95 -19.54 0.67 -11.36
N ARG A 96 -20.66 0.84 -12.09
CA ARG A 96 -20.90 2.01 -12.93
C ARG A 96 -21.26 3.21 -12.04
N LEU A 97 -21.04 4.42 -12.52
CA LEU A 97 -21.28 5.65 -11.76
C LEU A 97 -22.69 5.73 -11.16
N ILE A 98 -23.70 5.38 -11.94
CA ILE A 98 -25.11 5.48 -11.52
C ILE A 98 -25.54 4.37 -10.54
N ASP A 99 -24.77 3.29 -10.44
CA ASP A 99 -25.06 2.13 -9.58
C ASP A 99 -24.33 2.22 -8.22
N ILE A 100 -23.49 3.24 -8.03
CA ILE A 100 -22.73 3.43 -6.78
C ILE A 100 -23.68 3.98 -5.72
N THR A 101 -23.92 3.18 -4.69
CA THR A 101 -24.66 3.62 -3.50
C THR A 101 -23.77 4.42 -2.55
N PRO A 102 -24.36 5.20 -1.61
CA PRO A 102 -23.57 5.85 -0.55
C PRO A 102 -22.68 4.87 0.22
N ALA A 103 -23.19 3.67 0.54
CA ALA A 103 -22.44 2.64 1.24
C ALA A 103 -21.24 2.11 0.43
N ASP A 104 -21.39 1.93 -0.89
CA ASP A 104 -20.29 1.53 -1.77
C ASP A 104 -19.20 2.60 -1.82
N TYR A 105 -19.62 3.86 -1.94
CA TYR A 105 -18.72 5.00 -1.95
C TYR A 105 -17.92 5.09 -0.64
N GLU A 106 -18.63 5.03 0.50
CA GLU A 106 -18.00 5.06 1.83
C GLU A 106 -17.06 3.89 2.03
N ALA A 107 -17.45 2.65 1.72
CA ALA A 107 -16.62 1.48 1.88
C ALA A 107 -15.26 1.63 1.16
N VAL A 108 -15.28 2.07 -0.10
CA VAL A 108 -14.05 2.21 -0.90
C VAL A 108 -13.20 3.40 -0.44
N THR A 109 -13.83 4.54 -0.15
CA THR A 109 -13.10 5.75 0.27
C THR A 109 -12.55 5.61 1.68
N ASP A 110 -13.29 4.98 2.59
CA ASP A 110 -12.90 4.80 3.97
C ASP A 110 -11.68 3.87 4.10
N VAL A 111 -11.70 2.74 3.42
CA VAL A 111 -10.54 1.84 3.45
C VAL A 111 -9.34 2.47 2.74
N SER A 112 -9.52 2.99 1.51
CA SER A 112 -8.38 3.39 0.67
C SER A 112 -7.79 4.75 1.05
N LEU A 113 -8.64 5.76 1.29
CA LEU A 113 -8.18 7.14 1.54
C LEU A 113 -8.16 7.47 3.03
N ARG A 114 -9.28 7.27 3.74
CA ARG A 114 -9.35 7.54 5.19
C ARG A 114 -8.39 6.63 5.96
N GLY A 115 -8.29 5.35 5.60
CA GLY A 115 -7.35 4.42 6.21
C GLY A 115 -5.89 4.84 6.03
N THR A 116 -5.53 5.32 4.84
CA THR A 116 -4.21 5.91 4.60
C THR A 116 -3.94 7.11 5.51
N LEU A 117 -4.93 8.00 5.69
CA LEU A 117 -4.82 9.14 6.60
C LEU A 117 -4.64 8.69 8.05
N TYR A 118 -5.51 7.82 8.57
CA TYR A 118 -5.51 7.43 9.97
C TYR A 118 -4.24 6.66 10.37
N MET A 119 -3.80 5.71 9.55
CA MET A 119 -2.58 4.98 9.85
C MET A 119 -1.33 5.87 9.78
N SER A 120 -1.31 6.82 8.84
CA SER A 120 -0.24 7.82 8.77
C SER A 120 -0.26 8.72 10.02
N GLN A 121 -1.41 9.25 10.43
CA GLN A 121 -1.54 10.05 11.65
C GLN A 121 -1.06 9.31 12.91
N ALA A 122 -1.28 8.01 12.99
CA ALA A 122 -0.88 7.20 14.14
C ALA A 122 0.66 7.05 14.26
N LEU A 123 1.40 7.04 13.15
CA LEU A 123 2.85 6.80 13.13
C LEU A 123 3.71 8.06 12.91
N ILE A 124 3.15 9.10 12.28
CA ILE A 124 3.87 10.36 12.01
C ILE A 124 4.49 10.99 13.25
N PRO A 125 3.84 11.08 14.43
CA PRO A 125 4.46 11.66 15.62
C PRO A 125 5.76 10.98 16.03
N HIS A 126 5.80 9.64 15.94
CA HIS A 126 7.01 8.86 16.21
C HIS A 126 8.12 9.12 15.19
N MET A 127 7.80 9.13 13.89
CA MET A 127 8.77 9.39 12.82
C MET A 127 9.33 10.81 12.91
N ARG A 128 8.49 11.82 13.17
CA ARG A 128 8.90 13.22 13.37
C ARG A 128 9.84 13.37 14.56
N GLY A 129 9.50 12.74 15.69
CA GLY A 129 10.35 12.76 16.88
C GLY A 129 11.74 12.18 16.66
N ARG A 130 11.86 11.19 15.77
CA ARG A 130 13.13 10.56 15.39
C ARG A 130 13.84 11.24 14.22
N LYS A 131 13.20 12.19 13.55
CA LYS A 131 13.71 12.84 12.32
C LYS A 131 14.10 11.82 11.22
N THR A 132 13.34 10.77 11.09
CA THR A 132 13.54 9.73 10.08
C THR A 132 12.26 8.94 9.82
N GLY A 133 12.00 8.65 8.57
CA GLY A 133 10.86 7.82 8.17
C GLY A 133 10.67 7.76 6.65
N SER A 134 10.02 6.69 6.19
CA SER A 134 9.54 6.56 4.81
C SER A 134 8.10 6.05 4.80
N ILE A 135 7.20 6.82 4.22
CA ILE A 135 5.79 6.45 4.02
C ILE A 135 5.56 6.18 2.54
N VAL A 136 5.07 5.00 2.21
CA VAL A 136 4.71 4.58 0.85
C VAL A 136 3.19 4.39 0.80
N CYS A 137 2.52 5.12 -0.08
CA CYS A 137 1.07 5.07 -0.24
C CYS A 137 0.71 4.33 -1.54
N LEU A 138 -0.04 3.21 -1.44
CA LEU A 138 -0.50 2.47 -2.61
C LEU A 138 -1.71 3.15 -3.24
N SER A 139 -1.47 3.82 -4.36
CA SER A 139 -2.49 4.36 -5.26
C SER A 139 -2.84 3.32 -6.34
N SER A 140 -3.08 3.75 -7.56
CA SER A 140 -3.41 2.92 -8.73
C SER A 140 -3.25 3.72 -10.01
N VAL A 141 -2.97 3.06 -11.12
CA VAL A 141 -3.10 3.65 -12.45
C VAL A 141 -4.52 4.19 -12.71
N SER A 142 -5.53 3.63 -12.02
CA SER A 142 -6.92 4.12 -12.10
C SER A 142 -7.07 5.56 -11.57
N ALA A 143 -6.22 6.00 -10.65
CA ALA A 143 -6.19 7.37 -10.15
C ALA A 143 -5.78 8.39 -11.24
N GLN A 144 -4.99 7.95 -12.21
CA GLN A 144 -4.37 8.79 -13.23
C GLN A 144 -5.15 8.75 -14.55
N ARG A 145 -5.60 7.55 -14.98
CA ARG A 145 -6.29 7.37 -16.27
C ARG A 145 -7.80 7.26 -16.18
N GLY A 146 -8.34 7.19 -14.96
CA GLY A 146 -9.78 7.02 -14.71
C GLY A 146 -10.24 5.57 -14.92
N GLY A 147 -10.53 4.87 -13.82
CA GLY A 147 -11.16 3.55 -13.83
C GLY A 147 -10.42 2.45 -14.57
N GLY A 148 -11.13 1.37 -14.76
CA GLY A 148 -10.65 0.17 -15.42
C GLY A 148 -11.60 -1.01 -15.16
N ILE A 149 -11.19 -2.21 -15.59
CA ILE A 149 -12.03 -3.41 -15.51
C ILE A 149 -12.39 -3.77 -14.05
N PHE A 150 -11.47 -3.52 -13.12
CA PHE A 150 -11.62 -3.91 -11.71
C PHE A 150 -11.90 -2.74 -10.77
N GLY A 151 -11.88 -1.51 -11.24
CA GLY A 151 -12.08 -0.30 -10.42
C GLY A 151 -13.10 0.66 -11.01
N GLY A 152 -14.14 1.00 -10.25
CA GLY A 152 -15.15 1.99 -10.61
C GLY A 152 -14.70 3.44 -10.36
N PRO A 153 -15.58 4.43 -10.67
CA PRO A 153 -15.28 5.86 -10.50
C PRO A 153 -14.92 6.25 -9.07
N HIS A 154 -15.59 5.71 -8.05
CA HIS A 154 -15.30 5.97 -6.64
C HIS A 154 -13.94 5.41 -6.20
N TYR A 155 -13.53 4.25 -6.72
CA TYR A 155 -12.18 3.73 -6.51
C TYR A 155 -11.11 4.65 -7.13
N SER A 156 -11.32 5.11 -8.36
CA SER A 156 -10.43 6.06 -9.02
C SER A 156 -10.31 7.35 -8.24
N ALA A 157 -11.44 7.89 -7.75
CA ALA A 157 -11.48 9.09 -6.91
C ALA A 157 -10.72 8.89 -5.59
N ALA A 158 -10.95 7.77 -4.88
CA ALA A 158 -10.24 7.46 -3.64
C ALA A 158 -8.72 7.35 -3.87
N LYS A 159 -8.30 6.64 -4.92
CA LYS A 159 -6.87 6.46 -5.25
C LYS A 159 -6.21 7.75 -5.77
N ALA A 160 -6.95 8.63 -6.44
CA ALA A 160 -6.50 9.98 -6.77
C ALA A 160 -6.33 10.85 -5.50
N GLY A 161 -7.26 10.73 -4.55
CA GLY A 161 -7.13 11.34 -3.23
C GLY A 161 -5.86 10.92 -2.49
N VAL A 162 -5.46 9.66 -2.59
CA VAL A 162 -4.19 9.14 -2.01
C VAL A 162 -2.99 9.85 -2.62
N LEU A 163 -2.97 10.14 -3.94
CA LEU A 163 -1.88 10.89 -4.58
C LEU A 163 -1.79 12.33 -4.02
N GLY A 164 -2.94 13.00 -3.87
CA GLY A 164 -3.01 14.33 -3.28
C GLY A 164 -2.53 14.33 -1.82
N LEU A 165 -3.01 13.38 -1.03
CA LEU A 165 -2.61 13.21 0.38
C LEU A 165 -1.11 12.96 0.53
N ALA A 166 -0.53 12.08 -0.29
CA ALA A 166 0.90 11.78 -0.27
C ALA A 166 1.76 13.02 -0.57
N LYS A 167 1.37 13.83 -1.56
CA LYS A 167 2.06 15.09 -1.90
C LYS A 167 1.98 16.11 -0.75
N ALA A 168 0.81 16.24 -0.11
CA ALA A 168 0.63 17.15 1.02
C ALA A 168 1.49 16.72 2.22
N MET A 169 1.45 15.44 2.58
CA MET A 169 2.29 14.88 3.64
C MET A 169 3.79 15.03 3.34
N ALA A 170 4.22 14.87 2.08
CA ALA A 170 5.62 15.04 1.69
C ALA A 170 6.13 16.46 1.96
N ARG A 171 5.30 17.49 1.65
CA ARG A 171 5.63 18.88 1.94
C ARG A 171 5.67 19.19 3.43
N GLU A 172 4.69 18.67 4.18
CA GLU A 172 4.58 18.90 5.62
C GLU A 172 5.73 18.23 6.38
N LEU A 173 6.08 17.00 6.03
CA LEU A 173 6.98 16.15 6.79
C LEU A 173 8.45 16.24 6.32
N GLY A 174 8.71 16.84 5.17
CA GLY A 174 10.07 17.01 4.63
C GLY A 174 11.04 17.68 5.61
N PRO A 175 10.67 18.78 6.32
CA PRO A 175 11.52 19.39 7.34
C PRO A 175 11.87 18.46 8.51
N ASP A 176 11.09 17.42 8.72
CA ASP A 176 11.32 16.40 9.74
C ASP A 176 12.09 15.18 9.19
N ASN A 177 12.61 15.26 7.96
CA ASN A 177 13.32 14.17 7.28
C ASN A 177 12.48 12.88 7.16
N VAL A 178 11.16 13.04 7.03
CA VAL A 178 10.22 11.95 6.73
C VAL A 178 9.79 12.06 5.28
N ARG A 179 10.13 11.06 4.47
CA ARG A 179 9.78 11.01 3.04
C ARG A 179 8.41 10.37 2.85
N VAL A 180 7.63 10.90 1.94
CA VAL A 180 6.33 10.33 1.57
C VAL A 180 6.24 10.23 0.06
N ASN A 181 5.99 9.04 -0.46
CA ASN A 181 5.85 8.78 -1.89
C ASN A 181 4.64 7.89 -2.16
N ALA A 182 4.10 7.97 -3.35
CA ALA A 182 3.04 7.09 -3.81
C ALA A 182 3.56 6.10 -4.87
N ILE A 183 2.94 4.94 -4.96
CA ILE A 183 3.08 4.00 -6.07
C ILE A 183 1.74 3.91 -6.78
N ALA A 184 1.76 3.92 -8.12
CA ALA A 184 0.59 3.70 -8.96
C ALA A 184 0.75 2.39 -9.74
N PRO A 185 0.33 1.24 -9.17
CA PRO A 185 0.35 -0.04 -9.87
C PRO A 185 -0.62 -0.05 -11.05
N GLY A 186 -0.23 -0.71 -12.13
CA GLY A 186 -1.13 -1.14 -13.18
C GLY A 186 -1.97 -2.35 -12.78
N LEU A 187 -2.30 -3.21 -13.72
CA LEU A 187 -3.00 -4.46 -13.43
C LEU A 187 -1.99 -5.51 -12.93
N ILE A 188 -2.12 -5.86 -11.65
CA ILE A 188 -1.26 -6.81 -10.94
C ILE A 188 -2.02 -8.12 -10.71
N GLU A 189 -1.39 -9.26 -10.95
CA GLU A 189 -1.94 -10.59 -10.66
C GLU A 189 -2.01 -10.81 -9.13
N THR A 190 -3.22 -10.74 -8.59
CA THR A 190 -3.53 -10.86 -7.16
C THR A 190 -4.84 -11.65 -6.97
N ASP A 191 -5.25 -11.86 -5.71
CA ASP A 191 -6.56 -12.44 -5.42
C ASP A 191 -7.73 -11.56 -5.91
N ILE A 192 -7.53 -10.26 -6.09
CA ILE A 192 -8.55 -9.32 -6.62
C ILE A 192 -8.85 -9.62 -8.10
N THR A 193 -7.83 -9.95 -8.88
CA THR A 193 -7.99 -10.30 -10.31
C THR A 193 -8.54 -11.71 -10.50
N GLY A 194 -8.15 -12.64 -9.64
CA GLY A 194 -8.65 -14.01 -9.53
C GLY A 194 -9.16 -14.65 -10.81
N ASP A 195 -10.24 -15.41 -10.69
CA ASP A 195 -10.91 -16.13 -11.81
C ASP A 195 -11.70 -15.20 -12.77
N LYS A 196 -11.76 -13.90 -12.47
CA LYS A 196 -12.43 -12.89 -13.31
C LYS A 196 -11.65 -12.58 -14.60
N LEU A 197 -10.40 -12.99 -14.68
CA LEU A 197 -9.51 -12.69 -15.81
C LEU A 197 -9.49 -13.88 -16.79
N THR A 198 -10.49 -13.94 -17.68
CA THR A 198 -10.52 -14.93 -18.75
C THR A 198 -9.33 -14.76 -19.71
N SER A 199 -8.94 -15.83 -20.41
CA SER A 199 -7.84 -15.79 -21.40
C SER A 199 -8.07 -14.73 -22.48
N ALA A 200 -9.31 -14.58 -22.95
CA ALA A 200 -9.67 -13.57 -23.96
C ALA A 200 -9.52 -12.16 -23.41
N LEU A 201 -10.03 -11.89 -22.20
CA LEU A 201 -9.90 -10.60 -21.54
C LEU A 201 -8.44 -10.26 -21.26
N ARG A 202 -7.64 -11.25 -20.81
CA ARG A 202 -6.20 -11.10 -20.61
C ARG A 202 -5.50 -10.68 -21.90
N ALA A 203 -5.77 -11.37 -23.01
CA ALA A 203 -5.18 -11.03 -24.31
C ALA A 203 -5.52 -9.61 -24.76
N GLU A 204 -6.77 -9.16 -24.53
CA GLU A 204 -7.18 -7.80 -24.85
C GLU A 204 -6.47 -6.75 -23.98
N ILE A 205 -6.36 -6.99 -22.69
CA ILE A 205 -5.65 -6.11 -21.76
C ILE A 205 -4.19 -5.94 -22.14
N LEU A 206 -3.53 -7.04 -22.52
CA LEU A 206 -2.10 -7.05 -22.86
C LEU A 206 -1.77 -6.19 -24.07
N LYS A 207 -2.71 -5.99 -25.00
CA LYS A 207 -2.52 -5.05 -26.14
C LYS A 207 -2.24 -3.61 -25.68
N GLY A 208 -2.72 -3.22 -24.51
CA GLY A 208 -2.52 -1.89 -23.93
C GLY A 208 -1.34 -1.81 -22.94
N ILE A 209 -0.53 -2.86 -22.82
CA ILE A 209 0.64 -2.89 -21.92
C ILE A 209 1.92 -3.11 -22.74
N PRO A 210 2.77 -2.08 -22.92
CA PRO A 210 4.00 -2.18 -23.70
C PRO A 210 4.92 -3.35 -23.30
N LEU A 211 5.03 -3.68 -22.00
CA LEU A 211 5.82 -4.83 -21.54
C LEU A 211 5.15 -6.20 -21.81
N ASN A 212 3.96 -6.21 -22.42
CA ASN A 212 3.23 -7.40 -22.87
C ASN A 212 3.05 -8.48 -21.78
N ARG A 213 2.95 -8.06 -20.52
CA ARG A 213 2.61 -8.92 -19.38
C ARG A 213 1.83 -8.14 -18.33
N LEU A 214 1.07 -8.84 -17.51
CA LEU A 214 0.55 -8.29 -16.28
C LEU A 214 1.69 -8.10 -15.27
N GLY A 215 1.52 -7.14 -14.38
CA GLY A 215 2.42 -6.98 -13.24
C GLY A 215 2.25 -8.12 -12.24
N GLN A 216 3.33 -8.47 -11.58
CA GLN A 216 3.32 -9.38 -10.45
C GLN A 216 3.45 -8.60 -9.15
N THR A 217 3.01 -9.18 -8.03
CA THR A 217 3.15 -8.56 -6.71
C THR A 217 4.60 -8.21 -6.38
N ALA A 218 5.56 -8.98 -6.89
CA ALA A 218 6.99 -8.71 -6.76
C ALA A 218 7.43 -7.40 -7.46
N ASP A 219 6.81 -7.03 -8.59
CA ASP A 219 7.14 -5.76 -9.27
C ASP A 219 6.82 -4.57 -8.35
N VAL A 220 5.68 -4.61 -7.67
CA VAL A 220 5.26 -3.57 -6.72
C VAL A 220 6.08 -3.63 -5.43
N ALA A 221 6.36 -4.83 -4.92
CA ALA A 221 7.17 -5.02 -3.72
C ALA A 221 8.59 -4.46 -3.87
N ASN A 222 9.22 -4.64 -5.03
CA ASN A 222 10.53 -4.09 -5.34
C ASN A 222 10.50 -2.54 -5.39
N ALA A 223 9.44 -1.95 -5.94
CA ALA A 223 9.26 -0.50 -5.91
C ALA A 223 9.07 0.04 -4.47
N CYS A 224 8.28 -0.67 -3.64
CA CYS A 224 8.15 -0.35 -2.21
C CYS A 224 9.51 -0.45 -1.50
N LEU A 225 10.28 -1.50 -1.76
CA LEU A 225 11.61 -1.70 -1.18
C LEU A 225 12.58 -0.56 -1.55
N PHE A 226 12.58 -0.14 -2.80
CA PHE A 226 13.36 1.01 -3.26
C PHE A 226 12.96 2.28 -2.51
N LEU A 227 11.66 2.61 -2.45
CA LEU A 227 11.16 3.81 -1.76
C LEU A 227 11.34 3.76 -0.24
N ALA A 228 11.37 2.57 0.36
CA ALA A 228 11.63 2.38 1.78
C ALA A 228 13.12 2.52 2.15
N SER A 229 14.02 2.29 1.20
CA SER A 229 15.47 2.26 1.41
C SER A 229 16.13 3.63 1.24
N ASP A 230 17.42 3.71 1.64
CA ASP A 230 18.24 4.91 1.46
C ASP A 230 18.58 5.19 -0.01
N MET A 231 18.36 4.22 -0.93
CA MET A 231 18.49 4.44 -2.38
C MET A 231 17.56 5.53 -2.92
N SER A 232 16.49 5.84 -2.21
CA SER A 232 15.51 6.89 -2.53
C SER A 232 15.57 8.07 -1.56
N SER A 233 16.71 8.31 -0.89
CA SER A 233 16.88 9.32 0.15
C SER A 233 16.56 10.76 -0.29
N TYR A 234 16.65 11.07 -1.57
CA TYR A 234 16.30 12.39 -2.13
C TYR A 234 14.95 12.40 -2.88
N LEU A 235 14.11 11.38 -2.68
CA LEU A 235 12.79 11.28 -3.31
C LEU A 235 11.69 11.44 -2.26
N THR A 236 10.90 12.51 -2.40
CA THR A 236 9.66 12.74 -1.64
C THR A 236 8.62 13.44 -2.50
N GLY A 237 7.34 13.11 -2.32
CA GLY A 237 6.21 13.69 -3.05
C GLY A 237 6.03 13.17 -4.48
N ILE A 238 6.79 12.14 -4.90
CA ILE A 238 6.65 11.55 -6.23
C ILE A 238 5.53 10.50 -6.28
N THR A 239 5.06 10.24 -7.49
CA THR A 239 4.30 9.03 -7.83
C THR A 239 5.19 8.15 -8.71
N LEU A 240 5.47 6.94 -8.25
CA LEU A 240 6.23 5.95 -9.01
C LEU A 240 5.24 5.01 -9.71
N ASP A 241 5.21 5.08 -11.04
CA ASP A 241 4.36 4.21 -11.85
C ASP A 241 4.97 2.81 -11.98
N VAL A 242 4.18 1.79 -11.63
CA VAL A 242 4.53 0.37 -11.74
C VAL A 242 3.46 -0.32 -12.57
N ASN A 243 3.38 0.02 -13.86
CA ASN A 243 2.23 -0.32 -14.70
C ASN A 243 2.60 -0.96 -16.06
N GLY A 244 3.88 -1.28 -16.30
CA GLY A 244 4.33 -1.90 -17.54
C GLY A 244 4.19 -1.03 -18.78
N GLY A 245 4.02 0.29 -18.60
CA GLY A 245 3.76 1.26 -19.67
C GLY A 245 2.28 1.41 -20.03
N MET A 246 1.35 0.83 -19.24
CA MET A 246 -0.09 0.99 -19.43
C MET A 246 -0.52 2.47 -19.41
N LEU A 247 0.21 3.30 -18.70
CA LEU A 247 0.16 4.75 -18.75
C LEU A 247 1.59 5.29 -18.81
N ILE A 248 1.83 6.20 -19.78
CA ILE A 248 3.08 6.94 -19.95
C ILE A 248 2.71 8.43 -19.94
N HIS A 249 3.39 9.24 -19.12
CA HIS A 249 3.20 10.68 -19.01
C HIS A 249 4.07 11.44 -20.01
#